data_926286b93d8de9846fa454917ce335f6
#
_entry.id   926286b93d8de9846fa454917ce335f6
#
_cell.length_a   1.000
_cell.length_b   1.000
_cell.length_c   1.000
_cell.angle_alpha   90.00
_cell.angle_beta   90.00
_cell.angle_gamma   90.00
#
_symmetry.space_group_name_H-M   'P 1'
#
loop_
_entity.id
_entity.type
_entity.pdbx_description
1 polymer ?
#
loop_
_entity_poly.entity_id
_entity_poly.type
_entity_poly.pdbx_seq_one_letter_code
_entity_poly.pdbx_strand_id
1 'polypeptide(L)'
;YPQRSLCAGINTGYYYSRGAMNPSFHQQFKNNMQKSIYFTLSIPLFDRFSTRNQVKTARLEENNARLSLENEKKSLYKDIEKAYMDALAAFEKYESTTKAVVANREAHRYALEKYMAGKSAVYEYNEIKMKLADALSQQSQAKYTYLLKERILAFYSCHSLADLEIVLN
;
A
#
# COMPACT_ATOMS: atom_id res chain seq x y z
N TYR A 1 24.64 -14.34 21.20
CA TYR A 1 24.53 -15.68 20.59
C TYR A 1 25.95 -16.26 20.51
N PRO A 2 26.24 -17.46 21.03
CA PRO A 2 27.53 -18.11 20.86
C PRO A 2 27.72 -18.46 19.37
N GLN A 3 28.71 -17.88 18.73
CA GLN A 3 29.08 -18.24 17.37
C GLN A 3 29.68 -19.65 17.37
N ARG A 4 29.01 -20.58 16.73
CA ARG A 4 29.54 -21.92 16.45
C ARG A 4 30.11 -21.91 15.05
N SER A 5 31.43 -21.98 14.91
CA SER A 5 32.09 -22.13 13.63
C SER A 5 32.70 -23.51 13.51
N LEU A 6 32.35 -24.26 12.47
CA LEU A 6 32.96 -25.52 12.08
C LEU A 6 33.91 -25.23 10.92
N CYS A 7 35.23 -25.34 11.16
CA CYS A 7 36.21 -25.19 10.10
C CYS A 7 36.86 -26.53 9.82
N ALA A 8 36.73 -27.01 8.57
CA ALA A 8 37.50 -28.15 8.06
C ALA A 8 38.54 -27.61 7.06
N GLY A 9 39.80 -27.82 7.36
CA GLY A 9 40.91 -27.39 6.49
C GLY A 9 41.81 -28.55 6.12
N ILE A 10 42.25 -28.61 4.87
CA ILE A 10 43.29 -29.50 4.38
C ILE A 10 44.53 -28.63 4.18
N ASN A 11 45.57 -28.89 4.96
CA ASN A 11 46.84 -28.18 4.81
C ASN A 11 47.86 -29.09 4.08
N THR A 12 48.25 -28.67 2.87
CA THR A 12 49.27 -29.34 2.07
C THR A 12 50.54 -28.50 2.11
N GLY A 13 51.38 -28.74 3.14
CA GLY A 13 52.70 -28.11 3.23
C GLY A 13 53.77 -28.99 2.55
N TYR A 14 54.48 -28.42 1.59
CA TYR A 14 55.63 -29.08 0.93
C TYR A 14 56.91 -28.65 1.62
N TYR A 15 57.62 -29.58 2.31
CA TYR A 15 58.95 -29.34 2.80
C TYR A 15 59.99 -29.96 1.89
N TYR A 16 60.82 -29.16 1.26
CA TYR A 16 61.97 -29.63 0.44
C TYR A 16 63.18 -29.82 1.37
N SER A 17 63.54 -31.04 1.60
CA SER A 17 64.81 -31.40 2.28
C SER A 17 65.86 -31.76 1.25
N ARG A 18 66.90 -30.94 1.11
CA ARG A 18 68.03 -31.19 0.22
C ARG A 18 68.88 -32.32 0.81
N GLY A 19 68.78 -33.56 0.29
CA GLY A 19 69.63 -34.67 0.68
C GLY A 19 68.96 -36.01 0.99
N ALA A 20 67.65 -36.11 0.97
CA ALA A 20 66.96 -37.40 1.14
C ALA A 20 66.42 -37.92 -0.22
N MET A 21 66.55 -39.22 -0.44
CA MET A 21 65.94 -39.91 -1.60
C MET A 21 64.47 -39.47 -1.72
N ASN A 22 64.07 -38.90 -2.87
CA ASN A 22 62.72 -38.43 -3.10
C ASN A 22 61.71 -39.56 -2.91
N PRO A 23 60.90 -39.52 -1.84
CA PRO A 23 59.86 -40.53 -1.69
C PRO A 23 58.85 -40.42 -2.82
N SER A 24 58.26 -41.56 -3.24
CA SER A 24 57.23 -41.60 -4.27
C SER A 24 56.11 -40.62 -3.94
N PHE A 25 55.51 -39.99 -4.98
CA PHE A 25 54.42 -39.02 -4.83
C PHE A 25 53.28 -39.51 -3.90
N HIS A 26 53.00 -40.81 -3.94
CA HIS A 26 52.00 -41.42 -3.07
C HIS A 26 52.42 -41.43 -1.58
N GLN A 27 53.67 -41.59 -1.29
CA GLN A 27 54.24 -41.51 0.07
C GLN A 27 54.27 -40.08 0.57
N GLN A 28 54.61 -39.12 -0.30
CA GLN A 28 54.59 -37.69 0.07
C GLN A 28 53.15 -37.23 0.36
N PHE A 29 52.17 -37.65 -0.41
CA PHE A 29 50.76 -37.34 -0.17
C PHE A 29 50.26 -37.95 1.13
N LYS A 30 50.62 -39.20 1.42
CA LYS A 30 50.19 -39.88 2.64
C LYS A 30 50.85 -39.27 3.92
N ASN A 31 52.11 -38.84 3.80
CA ASN A 31 52.84 -38.27 4.93
C ASN A 31 52.49 -36.79 5.22
N ASN A 32 52.05 -36.05 4.19
CA ASN A 32 51.74 -34.64 4.32
C ASN A 32 50.23 -34.36 4.41
N MET A 33 49.37 -35.39 4.34
CA MET A 33 47.95 -35.22 4.49
C MET A 33 47.55 -35.19 5.97
N GLN A 34 47.41 -33.98 6.49
CA GLN A 34 46.92 -33.75 7.83
C GLN A 34 45.46 -33.37 7.82
N LYS A 35 44.62 -34.20 8.42
CA LYS A 35 43.20 -33.94 8.62
C LYS A 35 42.98 -33.42 10.03
N SER A 36 42.51 -32.21 10.19
CA SER A 36 42.20 -31.63 11.48
C SER A 36 40.77 -31.10 11.52
N ILE A 37 40.06 -31.47 12.57
CA ILE A 37 38.71 -30.97 12.83
C ILE A 37 38.80 -30.10 14.09
N TYR A 38 38.45 -28.81 13.95
CA TYR A 38 38.45 -27.87 15.02
C TYR A 38 37.02 -27.50 15.42
N PHE A 39 36.70 -27.61 16.69
CA PHE A 39 35.49 -27.09 17.31
C PHE A 39 35.86 -25.88 18.14
N THR A 40 35.45 -24.72 17.73
CA THR A 40 35.70 -23.48 18.48
C THR A 40 34.40 -23.01 19.11
N LEU A 41 34.33 -22.94 20.44
CA LEU A 41 33.25 -22.34 21.20
C LEU A 41 33.78 -21.03 21.80
N SER A 42 33.28 -19.90 21.32
CA SER A 42 33.60 -18.58 21.84
C SER A 42 32.46 -18.06 22.71
N ILE A 43 32.75 -17.86 23.99
CA ILE A 43 31.80 -17.31 24.96
C ILE A 43 32.35 -15.96 25.43
N PRO A 44 31.79 -14.82 24.97
CA PRO A 44 32.23 -13.52 25.44
C PRO A 44 31.80 -13.34 26.93
N LEU A 45 32.75 -13.26 27.82
CA LEU A 45 32.48 -13.04 29.25
C LEU A 45 32.22 -11.58 29.59
N PHE A 46 32.76 -10.66 28.80
CA PHE A 46 32.58 -9.23 28.98
C PHE A 46 32.39 -8.54 27.60
N ASP A 47 31.21 -7.99 27.35
CA ASP A 47 30.79 -7.41 26.08
C ASP A 47 30.49 -5.89 26.20
N ARG A 48 31.13 -5.19 27.14
CA ARG A 48 30.91 -3.74 27.39
C ARG A 48 29.43 -3.35 27.40
N PHE A 49 28.56 -4.22 27.91
CA PHE A 49 27.09 -4.07 27.89
C PHE A 49 26.45 -4.01 26.49
N SER A 50 27.14 -4.35 25.40
CA SER A 50 26.66 -4.35 24.04
C SER A 50 25.40 -5.21 23.91
N THR A 51 25.42 -6.44 24.33
CA THR A 51 24.26 -7.35 24.31
C THR A 51 23.08 -6.80 25.10
N ARG A 52 23.33 -6.21 26.28
CA ARG A 52 22.27 -5.59 27.09
C ARG A 52 21.63 -4.38 26.38
N ASN A 53 22.47 -3.57 25.73
CA ASN A 53 21.97 -2.41 24.96
C ASN A 53 21.20 -2.86 23.73
N GLN A 54 21.66 -3.89 23.00
CA GLN A 54 20.94 -4.47 21.87
C GLN A 54 19.56 -4.98 22.29
N VAL A 55 19.43 -5.67 23.42
CA VAL A 55 18.13 -6.12 23.95
C VAL A 55 17.21 -4.92 24.28
N LYS A 56 17.77 -3.85 24.86
CA LYS A 56 16.99 -2.63 25.13
C LYS A 56 16.53 -1.96 23.84
N THR A 57 17.42 -1.84 22.85
CA THR A 57 17.09 -1.29 21.54
C THR A 57 16.01 -2.12 20.87
N ALA A 58 16.13 -3.43 20.84
CA ALA A 58 15.11 -4.32 20.27
C ALA A 58 13.74 -4.18 20.95
N ARG A 59 13.70 -3.98 22.28
CA ARG A 59 12.44 -3.71 23.00
C ARG A 59 11.85 -2.34 22.64
N LEU A 60 12.68 -1.33 22.43
CA LEU A 60 12.22 -0.02 21.98
C LEU A 60 11.67 -0.09 20.54
N GLU A 61 12.33 -0.85 19.67
CA GLU A 61 11.88 -1.09 18.29
C GLU A 61 10.53 -1.85 18.29
N GLU A 62 10.35 -2.84 19.15
CA GLU A 62 9.06 -3.53 19.32
C GLU A 62 7.97 -2.56 19.75
N ASN A 63 8.23 -1.71 20.76
CA ASN A 63 7.26 -0.70 21.18
C ASN A 63 6.94 0.32 20.09
N ASN A 64 7.95 0.78 19.35
CA ASN A 64 7.75 1.67 18.22
C ASN A 64 6.91 1.03 17.12
N ALA A 65 7.16 -0.24 16.80
CA ALA A 65 6.36 -0.98 15.83
C ALA A 65 4.89 -1.14 16.30
N ARG A 66 4.67 -1.39 17.59
CA ARG A 66 3.34 -1.47 18.18
C ARG A 66 2.58 -0.14 18.09
N LEU A 67 3.24 0.98 18.42
CA LEU A 67 2.65 2.32 18.32
C LEU A 67 2.38 2.70 16.86
N SER A 68 3.27 2.34 15.94
CA SER A 68 3.06 2.53 14.50
C SER A 68 1.84 1.77 14.01
N LEU A 69 1.67 0.52 14.44
CA LEU A 69 0.50 -0.29 14.11
C LEU A 69 -0.81 0.35 14.64
N GLU A 70 -0.79 0.88 15.87
CA GLU A 70 -1.95 1.59 16.43
C GLU A 70 -2.28 2.85 15.63
N ASN A 71 -1.27 3.63 15.25
CA ASN A 71 -1.47 4.83 14.45
C ASN A 71 -2.04 4.48 13.07
N GLU A 72 -1.54 3.41 12.44
CA GLU A 72 -2.04 2.95 11.15
C GLU A 72 -3.50 2.49 11.23
N LYS A 73 -3.87 1.76 12.28
CA LYS A 73 -5.27 1.39 12.53
C LYS A 73 -6.18 2.62 12.69
N LYS A 74 -5.73 3.64 13.44
CA LYS A 74 -6.49 4.89 13.60
C LYS A 74 -6.61 5.67 12.30
N SER A 75 -5.54 5.70 11.49
CA SER A 75 -5.56 6.33 10.17
C SER A 75 -6.55 5.63 9.24
N LEU A 76 -6.49 4.31 9.17
CA LEU A 76 -7.42 3.53 8.35
C LEU A 76 -8.89 3.73 8.79
N TYR A 77 -9.16 3.74 10.09
CA TYR A 77 -10.51 4.02 10.59
C TYR A 77 -11.02 5.40 10.16
N LYS A 78 -10.16 6.42 10.29
CA LYS A 78 -10.46 7.78 9.83
C LYS A 78 -10.71 7.85 8.31
N ASP A 79 -9.95 7.10 7.52
CA ASP A 79 -10.11 7.07 6.07
C ASP A 79 -11.43 6.42 5.66
N ILE A 80 -11.84 5.36 6.36
CA ILE A 80 -13.15 4.71 6.15
C ILE A 80 -14.30 5.68 6.52
N GLU A 81 -14.19 6.33 7.67
CA GLU A 81 -15.19 7.31 8.11
C GLU A 81 -15.32 8.47 7.12
N LYS A 82 -14.18 8.98 6.63
CA LYS A 82 -14.14 10.00 5.58
C LYS A 82 -14.79 9.51 4.28
N ALA A 83 -14.48 8.29 3.84
CA ALA A 83 -15.08 7.72 2.63
C ALA A 83 -16.61 7.59 2.75
N TYR A 84 -17.10 7.22 3.94
CA TYR A 84 -18.53 7.16 4.22
C TYR A 84 -19.19 8.55 4.13
N MET A 85 -18.61 9.55 4.78
CA MET A 85 -19.11 10.92 4.75
C MET A 85 -19.07 11.53 3.35
N ASP A 86 -18.00 11.25 2.60
CA ASP A 86 -17.87 11.67 1.20
C ASP A 86 -18.96 11.05 0.31
N ALA A 87 -19.28 9.77 0.52
CA ALA A 87 -20.34 9.09 -0.23
C ALA A 87 -21.72 9.66 0.10
N LEU A 88 -21.99 9.94 1.38
CA LEU A 88 -23.24 10.57 1.81
C LEU A 88 -23.41 11.98 1.21
N ALA A 89 -22.38 12.81 1.29
CA ALA A 89 -22.40 14.15 0.70
C ALA A 89 -22.57 14.13 -0.83
N ALA A 90 -21.95 13.16 -1.51
CA ALA A 90 -22.12 12.98 -2.95
C ALA A 90 -23.55 12.54 -3.32
N PHE A 91 -24.18 11.70 -2.50
CA PHE A 91 -25.57 11.30 -2.66
C PHE A 91 -26.53 12.49 -2.52
N GLU A 92 -26.40 13.27 -1.45
CA GLU A 92 -27.20 14.47 -1.22
C GLU A 92 -27.05 15.49 -2.35
N LYS A 93 -25.82 15.67 -2.85
CA LYS A 93 -25.55 16.52 -4.01
C LYS A 93 -26.26 16.01 -5.26
N TYR A 94 -26.22 14.69 -5.53
CA TYR A 94 -26.92 14.10 -6.67
C TYR A 94 -28.44 14.28 -6.55
N GLU A 95 -29.02 14.08 -5.38
CA GLU A 95 -30.45 14.31 -5.13
C GLU A 95 -30.84 15.78 -5.36
N SER A 96 -30.05 16.71 -4.83
CA SER A 96 -30.25 18.15 -5.00
C SER A 96 -30.17 18.57 -6.47
N THR A 97 -29.14 18.11 -7.21
CA THR A 97 -29.01 18.43 -8.63
C THR A 97 -30.15 17.81 -9.48
N THR A 98 -30.65 16.64 -9.07
CA THR A 98 -31.82 16.02 -9.73
C THR A 98 -33.07 16.87 -9.55
N LYS A 99 -33.32 17.39 -8.35
CA LYS A 99 -34.43 18.34 -8.09
C LYS A 99 -34.27 19.63 -8.88
N ALA A 100 -33.03 20.14 -9.00
CA ALA A 100 -32.73 21.32 -9.80
C ALA A 100 -32.99 21.10 -11.28
N VAL A 101 -32.67 19.93 -11.84
CA VAL A 101 -33.00 19.61 -13.25
C VAL A 101 -34.50 19.58 -13.49
N VAL A 102 -35.30 19.01 -12.59
CA VAL A 102 -36.75 19.00 -12.69
C VAL A 102 -37.29 20.43 -12.73
N ALA A 103 -36.85 21.29 -11.81
CA ALA A 103 -37.30 22.70 -11.77
C ALA A 103 -36.88 23.48 -13.04
N ASN A 104 -35.61 23.32 -13.49
CA ASN A 104 -35.16 24.00 -14.72
C ASN A 104 -35.83 23.46 -15.97
N ARG A 105 -36.25 22.19 -16.01
CA ARG A 105 -37.02 21.63 -17.12
C ARG A 105 -38.40 22.26 -17.21
N GLU A 106 -39.08 22.43 -16.08
CA GLU A 106 -40.40 23.13 -16.05
C GLU A 106 -40.24 24.61 -16.41
N ALA A 107 -39.22 25.27 -15.92
CA ALA A 107 -38.92 26.66 -16.28
C ALA A 107 -38.65 26.80 -17.79
N HIS A 108 -37.93 25.87 -18.39
CA HIS A 108 -37.66 25.85 -19.83
C HIS A 108 -38.93 25.61 -20.62
N ARG A 109 -39.83 24.71 -20.20
CA ARG A 109 -41.13 24.47 -20.83
C ARG A 109 -41.98 25.77 -20.85
N TYR A 110 -42.08 26.41 -19.69
CA TYR A 110 -42.80 27.67 -19.57
C TYR A 110 -42.19 28.79 -20.42
N ALA A 111 -40.86 28.92 -20.45
CA ALA A 111 -40.16 29.89 -21.27
C ALA A 111 -40.40 29.65 -22.79
N LEU A 112 -40.42 28.39 -23.20
CA LEU A 112 -40.74 28.01 -24.59
C LEU A 112 -42.16 28.41 -24.98
N GLU A 113 -43.15 28.11 -24.16
CA GLU A 113 -44.56 28.50 -24.38
C GLU A 113 -44.71 30.03 -24.48
N LYS A 114 -44.01 30.77 -23.57
CA LYS A 114 -44.02 32.23 -23.57
C LYS A 114 -43.38 32.83 -24.83
N TYR A 115 -42.26 32.22 -25.29
CA TYR A 115 -41.57 32.61 -26.50
C TYR A 115 -42.41 32.34 -27.75
N MET A 116 -43.05 31.16 -27.84
CA MET A 116 -43.95 30.79 -28.93
C MET A 116 -45.19 31.75 -29.01
N ALA A 117 -45.66 32.23 -27.87
CA ALA A 117 -46.73 33.20 -27.80
C ALA A 117 -46.29 34.64 -28.10
N GLY A 118 -45.02 34.87 -28.47
CA GLY A 118 -44.47 36.21 -28.75
C GLY A 118 -44.33 37.14 -27.53
N LYS A 119 -44.43 36.57 -26.32
CA LYS A 119 -44.46 37.31 -25.05
C LYS A 119 -43.08 37.38 -24.36
N SER A 120 -42.03 36.82 -24.95
CA SER A 120 -40.68 36.80 -24.40
C SER A 120 -39.64 37.06 -25.48
N ALA A 121 -38.56 37.75 -25.13
CA ALA A 121 -37.43 37.95 -26.01
C ALA A 121 -36.61 36.67 -26.20
N VAL A 122 -35.97 36.52 -27.37
CA VAL A 122 -35.04 35.40 -27.65
C VAL A 122 -33.96 35.24 -26.63
N TYR A 123 -33.46 36.35 -26.08
CA TYR A 123 -32.42 36.34 -25.04
C TYR A 123 -32.90 35.62 -23.76
N GLU A 124 -34.10 35.94 -23.26
CA GLU A 124 -34.67 35.29 -22.06
C GLU A 124 -34.86 33.80 -22.25
N TYR A 125 -35.32 33.36 -23.40
CA TYR A 125 -35.46 31.94 -23.72
C TYR A 125 -34.09 31.23 -23.75
N ASN A 126 -33.09 31.84 -24.39
CA ASN A 126 -31.77 31.25 -24.48
C ASN A 126 -31.09 31.18 -23.10
N GLU A 127 -31.29 32.16 -22.23
CA GLU A 127 -30.76 32.11 -20.84
C GLU A 127 -31.33 30.91 -20.08
N ILE A 128 -32.63 30.66 -20.16
CA ILE A 128 -33.26 29.54 -19.46
C ILE A 128 -32.84 28.19 -20.07
N LYS A 129 -32.68 28.14 -21.41
CA LYS A 129 -32.11 26.97 -22.09
C LYS A 129 -30.68 26.64 -21.63
N MET A 130 -29.85 27.65 -21.48
CA MET A 130 -28.47 27.48 -20.95
C MET A 130 -28.48 26.98 -19.51
N LYS A 131 -29.38 27.52 -18.64
CA LYS A 131 -29.54 27.06 -17.27
C LYS A 131 -29.96 25.58 -17.19
N LEU A 132 -30.84 25.13 -18.09
CA LEU A 132 -31.20 23.72 -18.17
C LEU A 132 -30.03 22.85 -18.60
N ALA A 133 -29.25 23.28 -19.61
CA ALA A 133 -28.08 22.53 -20.08
C ALA A 133 -27.00 22.42 -18.98
N ASP A 134 -26.78 23.50 -18.23
CA ASP A 134 -25.86 23.52 -17.10
C ASP A 134 -26.34 22.58 -15.97
N ALA A 135 -27.64 22.65 -15.61
CA ALA A 135 -28.22 21.76 -14.60
C ALA A 135 -28.08 20.27 -14.97
N LEU A 136 -28.28 19.91 -16.24
CA LEU A 136 -28.09 18.55 -16.75
C LEU A 136 -26.63 18.09 -16.68
N SER A 137 -25.70 18.99 -17.00
CA SER A 137 -24.27 18.73 -16.89
C SER A 137 -23.88 18.49 -15.44
N GLN A 138 -24.34 19.35 -14.52
CA GLN A 138 -24.08 19.21 -13.08
C GLN A 138 -24.67 17.92 -12.49
N GLN A 139 -25.89 17.54 -12.91
CA GLN A 139 -26.51 16.29 -12.50
C GLN A 139 -25.68 15.08 -12.96
N SER A 140 -25.23 15.07 -14.21
CA SER A 140 -24.40 14.00 -14.76
C SER A 140 -23.10 13.87 -13.99
N GLN A 141 -22.43 14.99 -13.72
CA GLN A 141 -21.21 15.01 -12.94
C GLN A 141 -21.43 14.52 -11.50
N ALA A 142 -22.51 14.96 -10.85
CA ALA A 142 -22.86 14.52 -9.50
C ALA A 142 -23.16 13.02 -9.44
N LYS A 143 -23.86 12.48 -10.46
CA LYS A 143 -24.15 11.04 -10.60
C LYS A 143 -22.87 10.20 -10.63
N TYR A 144 -21.93 10.54 -11.51
CA TYR A 144 -20.68 9.79 -11.62
C TYR A 144 -19.78 9.98 -10.40
N THR A 145 -19.79 11.15 -9.76
CA THR A 145 -19.10 11.38 -8.50
C THR A 145 -19.66 10.48 -7.40
N TYR A 146 -20.99 10.38 -7.27
CA TYR A 146 -21.64 9.50 -6.31
C TYR A 146 -21.27 8.03 -6.55
N LEU A 147 -21.39 7.55 -7.80
CA LEU A 147 -21.01 6.17 -8.15
C LEU A 147 -19.53 5.86 -7.80
N LEU A 148 -18.64 6.79 -8.07
CA LEU A 148 -17.22 6.62 -7.69
C LEU A 148 -17.04 6.50 -6.18
N LYS A 149 -17.67 7.39 -5.40
CA LYS A 149 -17.58 7.37 -3.94
C LYS A 149 -18.23 6.12 -3.33
N GLU A 150 -19.33 5.65 -3.89
CA GLU A 150 -19.98 4.39 -3.52
C GLU A 150 -19.02 3.19 -3.75
N ARG A 151 -18.34 3.15 -4.90
CA ARG A 151 -17.36 2.09 -5.19
C ARG A 151 -16.14 2.12 -4.27
N ILE A 152 -15.66 3.31 -3.92
CA ILE A 152 -14.58 3.46 -2.93
C ILE A 152 -15.02 2.92 -1.56
N LEU A 153 -16.25 3.22 -1.14
CA LEU A 153 -16.79 2.70 0.11
C LEU A 153 -16.96 1.18 0.07
N ALA A 154 -17.47 0.64 -1.04
CA ALA A 154 -17.58 -0.80 -1.27
C ALA A 154 -16.21 -1.50 -1.20
N PHE A 155 -15.15 -0.88 -1.74
CA PHE A 155 -13.78 -1.40 -1.62
C PHE A 155 -13.35 -1.58 -0.16
N TYR A 156 -13.63 -0.62 0.71
CA TYR A 156 -13.32 -0.74 2.14
C TYR A 156 -14.18 -1.80 2.87
N SER A 157 -15.37 -2.12 2.36
CA SER A 157 -16.24 -3.15 2.95
C SER A 157 -15.94 -4.57 2.45
N CYS A 158 -15.30 -4.71 1.27
CA CYS A 158 -14.94 -6.00 0.70
C CYS A 158 -13.68 -6.57 1.34
N HIS A 159 -13.74 -7.83 1.77
CA HIS A 159 -12.59 -8.54 2.36
C HIS A 159 -11.58 -9.04 1.31
N SER A 160 -11.94 -9.02 0.02
CA SER A 160 -11.11 -9.54 -1.07
C SER A 160 -11.31 -8.73 -2.35
N LEU A 161 -10.23 -8.54 -3.11
CA LEU A 161 -10.27 -7.95 -4.45
C LEU A 161 -11.12 -8.77 -5.45
N ALA A 162 -11.27 -10.09 -5.20
CA ALA A 162 -12.11 -10.97 -5.99
C ALA A 162 -13.61 -10.62 -5.87
N ASP A 163 -14.04 -10.11 -4.71
CA ASP A 163 -15.43 -9.70 -4.49
C ASP A 163 -15.77 -8.41 -5.26
N LEU A 164 -14.74 -7.62 -5.62
CA LEU A 164 -14.91 -6.38 -6.39
C LEU A 164 -15.26 -6.65 -7.86
N GLU A 165 -14.74 -7.72 -8.46
CA GLU A 165 -15.06 -8.10 -9.84
C GLU A 165 -16.54 -8.50 -10.01
N ILE A 166 -17.14 -9.12 -8.99
CA ILE A 166 -18.57 -9.51 -8.99
C ILE A 166 -19.48 -8.27 -8.96
N VAL A 167 -19.02 -7.17 -8.37
CA VAL A 167 -19.78 -5.91 -8.25
C VAL A 167 -19.64 -5.01 -9.48
N LEU A 168 -18.67 -5.29 -10.37
CA LEU A 168 -18.39 -4.53 -11.59
C LEU A 168 -19.10 -5.10 -12.85
N ASN A 169 -19.66 -6.33 -12.77
CA ASN A 169 -20.52 -6.96 -13.79
C ASN A 169 -21.99 -6.81 -13.45
#